data_a6387267e49f426a4c129effdebb435c
#
_entry.id   a6387267e49f426a4c129effdebb435c
#
_cell.length_a   1.000
_cell.length_b   1.000
_cell.length_c   1.000
_cell.angle_alpha   90.00
_cell.angle_beta   90.00
_cell.angle_gamma   90.00
#
_symmetry.space_group_name_H-M   'P 1'
#
loop_
_entity.id
_entity.type
_entity.pdbx_description
1 polymer ?
#
loop_
_entity_poly.entity_id
_entity_poly.type
_entity_poly.pdbx_seq_one_letter_code
_entity_poly.pdbx_strand_id
1 'polypeptide(L)'
;SIWEALMLAKHLNLHNLITMVDNNRISSITKTEEVINMKPLRNRFAGFGFKVHDLDGHDLNALYNAINDLISGSQIGVIICNTIKGKGVPFAEWEPIWHYRSLDEGLYKQALDYLDKEKK
;
A
#
# COMPACT_ATOMS: atom_id res chain seq x y z
N SER A 1 -16.89 -7.99 0.66
CA SER A 1 -16.08 -6.92 0.15
C SER A 1 -15.45 -6.07 1.27
N ILE A 2 -14.39 -5.30 0.94
CA ILE A 2 -13.59 -4.62 1.97
C ILE A 2 -14.38 -3.53 2.71
N TRP A 3 -15.23 -2.78 2.01
CA TRP A 3 -15.97 -1.66 2.59
C TRP A 3 -16.98 -2.12 3.64
N GLU A 4 -17.72 -3.18 3.37
CA GLU A 4 -18.69 -3.77 4.30
C GLU A 4 -17.99 -4.39 5.52
N ALA A 5 -16.85 -5.06 5.30
CA ALA A 5 -16.03 -5.59 6.40
C ALA A 5 -15.54 -4.47 7.32
N LEU A 6 -15.10 -3.34 6.75
CA LEU A 6 -14.66 -2.18 7.52
C LEU A 6 -15.79 -1.50 8.27
N MET A 7 -16.97 -1.36 7.67
CA MET A 7 -18.16 -0.86 8.37
C MET A 7 -18.52 -1.74 9.58
N LEU A 8 -18.48 -3.07 9.42
CA LEU A 8 -18.72 -4.00 10.51
C LEU A 8 -17.65 -3.90 11.60
N ALA A 9 -16.38 -3.82 11.21
CA ALA A 9 -15.26 -3.65 12.14
C ALA A 9 -15.41 -2.37 12.98
N LYS A 10 -15.85 -1.28 12.34
CA LYS A 10 -16.13 -0.02 13.02
C LYS A 10 -17.32 -0.15 13.98
N HIS A 11 -18.40 -0.81 13.55
CA HIS A 11 -19.59 -1.06 14.39
C HIS A 11 -19.25 -1.89 15.64
N LEU A 12 -18.41 -2.91 15.47
CA LEU A 12 -17.96 -3.79 16.56
C LEU A 12 -16.82 -3.18 17.40
N ASN A 13 -16.35 -1.99 17.08
CA ASN A 13 -15.25 -1.30 17.77
C ASN A 13 -13.97 -2.14 17.87
N LEU A 14 -13.55 -2.76 16.77
CA LEU A 14 -12.35 -3.60 16.72
C LEU A 14 -11.07 -2.76 16.74
N HIS A 15 -10.74 -2.18 17.90
CA HIS A 15 -9.60 -1.25 18.06
C HIS A 15 -8.23 -1.90 17.83
N ASN A 16 -8.16 -3.22 17.86
CA ASN A 16 -6.97 -4.02 17.57
C ASN A 16 -6.79 -4.32 16.07
N LEU A 17 -7.72 -3.88 15.22
CA LEU A 17 -7.61 -4.05 13.76
C LEU A 17 -6.95 -2.83 13.13
N ILE A 18 -5.81 -3.05 12.48
CA ILE A 18 -5.14 -2.07 11.61
C ILE A 18 -5.27 -2.54 10.17
N THR A 19 -5.87 -1.71 9.34
CA THR A 19 -5.98 -1.98 7.91
C THR A 19 -4.86 -1.26 7.17
N MET A 20 -4.04 -2.00 6.44
CA MET A 20 -3.01 -1.43 5.57
C MET A 20 -3.44 -1.52 4.11
N VAL A 21 -3.33 -0.41 3.40
CA VAL A 21 -3.67 -0.29 1.98
C VAL A 21 -2.40 -0.09 1.19
N ASP A 22 -2.01 -1.06 0.36
CA ASP A 22 -0.96 -0.89 -0.63
C ASP A 22 -1.50 -0.03 -1.78
N ASN A 23 -1.21 1.28 -1.73
CA ASN A 23 -1.62 2.25 -2.73
C ASN A 23 -0.53 2.43 -3.80
N ASN A 24 -0.21 1.37 -4.51
CA ASN A 24 0.80 1.37 -5.57
C ASN A 24 0.31 1.96 -6.90
N ARG A 25 -0.98 2.34 -7.00
CA ARG A 25 -1.63 3.00 -8.14
C ARG A 25 -1.66 2.20 -9.44
N ILE A 26 -1.27 0.94 -9.41
CA ILE A 26 -1.23 0.06 -10.58
C ILE A 26 -2.19 -1.11 -10.36
N SER A 27 -3.07 -1.35 -11.32
CA SER A 27 -3.87 -2.57 -11.43
C SER A 27 -3.12 -3.62 -12.26
N SER A 28 -3.73 -4.77 -12.49
CA SER A 28 -3.15 -5.81 -13.35
C SER A 28 -2.99 -5.40 -14.82
N ILE A 29 -3.72 -4.39 -15.29
CA ILE A 29 -3.78 -4.01 -16.71
C ILE A 29 -3.36 -2.56 -16.97
N THR A 30 -3.58 -1.64 -16.03
CA THR A 30 -3.30 -0.22 -16.20
C THR A 30 -3.23 0.50 -14.85
N LYS A 31 -3.19 1.84 -14.85
CA LYS A 31 -3.28 2.64 -13.61
C LYS A 31 -4.63 2.46 -12.93
N THR A 32 -4.63 2.36 -11.60
CA THR A 32 -5.86 2.17 -10.83
C THR A 32 -6.90 3.27 -11.10
N GLU A 33 -6.47 4.52 -11.28
CA GLU A 33 -7.37 5.65 -11.52
C GLU A 33 -8.06 5.62 -12.90
N GLU A 34 -7.49 4.91 -13.88
CA GLU A 34 -8.11 4.68 -15.18
C GLU A 34 -9.20 3.60 -15.13
N VAL A 35 -9.07 2.65 -14.20
CA VAL A 35 -10.10 1.63 -13.95
C VAL A 35 -11.23 2.21 -13.10
N ILE A 36 -10.89 2.78 -11.96
CA ILE A 36 -11.83 3.44 -11.05
C ILE A 36 -11.11 4.50 -10.20
N ASN A 37 -11.56 5.74 -10.29
CA ASN A 37 -10.97 6.81 -9.52
C ASN A 37 -11.50 6.83 -8.08
N MET A 38 -10.66 6.37 -7.15
CA MET A 38 -10.95 6.34 -5.72
C MET A 38 -10.38 7.54 -4.95
N LYS A 39 -9.75 8.50 -5.64
CA LYS A 39 -9.15 9.69 -5.00
C LYS A 39 -10.22 10.69 -4.51
N PRO A 40 -9.98 11.38 -3.41
CA PRO A 40 -8.91 11.14 -2.44
C PRO A 40 -9.25 9.96 -1.52
N LEU A 41 -8.42 8.92 -1.54
CA LEU A 41 -8.66 7.67 -0.80
C LEU A 41 -8.74 7.90 0.72
N ARG A 42 -7.91 8.82 1.25
CA ARG A 42 -7.93 9.25 2.65
C ARG A 42 -9.32 9.66 3.13
N ASN A 43 -10.00 10.49 2.33
CA ASN A 43 -11.31 11.04 2.72
C ASN A 43 -12.39 9.95 2.77
N ARG A 44 -12.27 8.91 1.97
CA ARG A 44 -13.20 7.79 1.97
C ARG A 44 -13.13 7.02 3.29
N PHE A 45 -11.93 6.68 3.75
CA PHE A 45 -11.75 6.02 5.04
C PHE A 45 -12.09 6.93 6.22
N ALA A 46 -11.70 8.20 6.15
CA ALA A 46 -12.06 9.19 7.18
C ALA A 46 -13.59 9.37 7.29
N GLY A 47 -14.33 9.32 6.17
CA GLY A 47 -15.79 9.39 6.14
C GLY A 47 -16.47 8.22 6.88
N PHE A 48 -15.83 7.05 6.99
CA PHE A 48 -16.29 5.95 7.84
C PHE A 48 -15.87 6.10 9.31
N GLY A 49 -15.19 7.19 9.67
CA GLY A 49 -14.75 7.46 11.04
C GLY A 49 -13.47 6.71 11.45
N PHE A 50 -12.63 6.28 10.49
CA PHE A 50 -11.33 5.71 10.79
C PHE A 50 -10.28 6.81 11.05
N LYS A 51 -9.32 6.52 11.93
CA LYS A 51 -8.07 7.28 11.99
C LYS A 51 -7.21 6.89 10.81
N VAL A 52 -6.81 7.85 9.99
CA VAL A 52 -6.11 7.58 8.72
C VAL A 52 -4.73 8.19 8.71
N HIS A 53 -3.72 7.33 8.54
CA HIS A 53 -2.37 7.72 8.16
C HIS A 53 -2.21 7.54 6.65
N ASP A 54 -1.67 8.54 5.98
CA ASP A 54 -1.40 8.55 4.54
C ASP A 54 0.06 8.95 4.36
N LEU A 55 0.92 7.99 4.00
CA LEU A 55 2.36 8.10 4.12
C LEU A 55 3.11 7.38 2.99
N ASP A 56 4.42 7.60 2.90
CA ASP A 56 5.29 6.83 2.03
C ASP A 56 5.43 5.40 2.58
N GLY A 57 4.92 4.41 1.83
CA GLY A 57 4.96 3.00 2.22
C GLY A 57 6.36 2.38 2.20
N HIS A 58 7.38 3.09 1.70
CA HIS A 58 8.78 2.69 1.75
C HIS A 58 9.55 3.30 2.94
N ASP A 59 8.94 4.24 3.66
CA ASP A 59 9.51 4.80 4.90
C ASP A 59 9.13 3.93 6.12
N LEU A 60 10.06 3.06 6.54
CA LEU A 60 9.85 2.17 7.68
C LEU A 60 9.64 2.92 8.99
N ASN A 61 10.24 4.10 9.17
CA ASN A 61 10.06 4.90 10.38
C ASN A 61 8.65 5.51 10.43
N ALA A 62 8.17 6.02 9.29
CA ALA A 62 6.80 6.52 9.17
C ALA A 62 5.77 5.41 9.43
N LEU A 63 5.99 4.22 8.88
CA LEU A 63 5.15 3.03 9.12
C LEU A 63 5.14 2.64 10.61
N TYR A 64 6.32 2.53 11.22
CA TYR A 64 6.46 2.20 12.64
C TYR A 64 5.72 3.19 13.54
N ASN A 65 5.89 4.49 13.29
CA ASN A 65 5.23 5.54 14.06
C ASN A 65 3.70 5.49 13.88
N ALA A 66 3.21 5.29 12.66
CA ALA A 66 1.78 5.19 12.37
C ALA A 66 1.14 3.96 13.07
N ILE A 67 1.82 2.80 13.05
CA ILE A 67 1.35 1.59 13.73
C ILE A 67 1.28 1.82 15.24
N ASN A 68 2.33 2.38 15.86
CA ASN A 68 2.34 2.66 17.29
C ASN A 68 1.28 3.67 17.72
N ASP A 69 1.04 4.71 16.90
CA ASP A 69 -0.02 5.68 17.15
C ASP A 69 -1.42 5.02 17.12
N LEU A 70 -1.64 4.04 16.23
CA LEU A 70 -2.90 3.29 16.18
C LEU A 70 -3.04 2.29 17.33
N ILE A 71 -1.95 1.60 17.72
CA ILE A 71 -1.95 0.66 18.85
C ILE A 71 -2.25 1.38 20.16
N SER A 72 -1.61 2.55 20.40
CA SER A 72 -1.81 3.34 21.60
C SER A 72 -3.13 4.10 21.63
N GLY A 73 -3.76 4.29 20.48
CA GLY A 73 -5.06 4.94 20.37
C GLY A 73 -6.21 3.98 20.60
N SER A 74 -7.35 4.51 21.05
CA SER A 74 -8.60 3.72 21.18
C SER A 74 -9.44 3.80 19.91
N GLN A 75 -8.83 3.91 18.74
CA GLN A 75 -9.51 4.09 17.46
C GLN A 75 -9.06 3.05 16.45
N ILE A 76 -10.02 2.47 15.74
CA ILE A 76 -9.74 1.65 14.58
C ILE A 76 -9.07 2.50 13.49
N GLY A 77 -8.02 1.99 12.87
CA GLY A 77 -7.16 2.76 11.97
C GLY A 77 -6.92 2.16 10.62
N VAL A 78 -6.57 3.04 9.69
CA VAL A 78 -6.16 2.70 8.31
C VAL A 78 -4.84 3.39 8.01
N ILE A 79 -3.90 2.66 7.45
CA ILE A 79 -2.64 3.19 6.95
C ILE A 79 -2.65 3.04 5.42
N ILE A 80 -2.64 4.16 4.71
CA ILE A 80 -2.48 4.20 3.26
C ILE A 80 -1.00 4.31 2.96
N CYS A 81 -0.43 3.21 2.49
CA CYS A 81 0.97 3.11 2.12
C CYS A 81 1.12 3.47 0.64
N ASN A 82 1.61 4.68 0.34
CA ASN A 82 1.92 5.05 -1.03
C ASN A 82 3.23 4.36 -1.43
N THR A 83 3.14 3.39 -2.33
CA THR A 83 4.26 2.56 -2.74
C THR A 83 4.54 2.70 -4.24
N ILE A 84 5.71 2.25 -4.65
CA ILE A 84 6.08 2.06 -6.04
C ILE A 84 6.05 0.56 -6.30
N LYS A 85 5.15 0.11 -7.20
CA LYS A 85 5.16 -1.28 -7.66
C LYS A 85 6.51 -1.58 -8.32
N GLY A 86 7.18 -2.65 -7.89
CA GLY A 86 8.50 -3.04 -8.43
C GLY A 86 9.68 -2.23 -7.90
N LYS A 87 9.52 -1.49 -6.79
CA LYS A 87 10.57 -0.66 -6.16
C LYS A 87 11.91 -1.38 -6.07
N GLY A 88 12.97 -0.68 -6.48
CA GLY A 88 14.35 -1.19 -6.50
C GLY A 88 14.74 -1.95 -7.77
N VAL A 89 13.79 -2.18 -8.69
CA VAL A 89 14.03 -2.81 -9.99
C VAL A 89 13.54 -1.89 -11.10
N PRO A 90 14.38 -0.99 -11.65
CA PRO A 90 13.95 0.11 -12.53
C PRO A 90 13.10 -0.30 -13.72
N PHE A 91 13.36 -1.47 -14.33
CA PHE A 91 12.55 -1.95 -15.44
C PHE A 91 11.16 -2.49 -15.01
N ALA A 92 10.95 -2.69 -13.71
CA ALA A 92 9.69 -3.19 -13.15
C ALA A 92 8.86 -2.09 -12.46
N GLU A 93 9.49 -0.94 -12.13
CA GLU A 93 8.80 0.16 -11.47
C GLU A 93 7.68 0.73 -12.36
N TRP A 94 6.47 0.84 -11.78
CA TRP A 94 5.28 1.38 -12.43
C TRP A 94 4.74 0.59 -13.63
N GLU A 95 5.29 -0.58 -13.95
CA GLU A 95 4.91 -1.36 -15.11
C GLU A 95 3.88 -2.44 -14.77
N PRO A 96 2.62 -2.34 -15.28
CA PRO A 96 1.55 -3.30 -15.00
C PRO A 96 1.88 -4.73 -15.43
N ILE A 97 2.68 -4.90 -16.51
CA ILE A 97 3.03 -6.21 -17.08
C ILE A 97 3.64 -7.16 -16.05
N TRP A 98 4.36 -6.62 -15.04
CA TRP A 98 5.00 -7.41 -13.97
C TRP A 98 4.01 -7.92 -12.90
N HIS A 99 2.72 -7.73 -13.11
CA HIS A 99 1.70 -8.38 -12.31
C HIS A 99 1.60 -9.89 -12.63
N TYR A 100 1.89 -10.28 -13.85
CA TYR A 100 1.72 -11.66 -14.34
C TYR A 100 2.88 -12.19 -15.20
N ARG A 101 3.86 -11.36 -15.55
CA ARG A 101 5.04 -11.78 -16.31
C ARG A 101 6.10 -12.36 -15.39
N SER A 102 6.72 -13.47 -15.83
CA SER A 102 7.90 -14.04 -15.17
C SER A 102 9.18 -13.40 -15.73
N LEU A 103 10.23 -13.35 -14.91
CA LEU A 103 11.57 -12.96 -15.34
C LEU A 103 12.22 -14.12 -16.13
N ASP A 104 12.91 -13.79 -17.20
CA ASP A 104 13.91 -14.67 -17.78
C ASP A 104 15.23 -14.59 -16.99
N GLU A 105 16.20 -15.44 -17.33
CA GLU A 105 17.49 -15.48 -16.61
C GLU A 105 18.27 -14.17 -16.70
N GLY A 106 18.21 -13.49 -17.82
CA GLY A 106 18.88 -12.20 -18.03
C GLY A 106 18.29 -11.09 -17.16
N LEU A 107 16.96 -10.95 -17.18
CA LEU A 107 16.24 -9.99 -16.35
C LEU A 107 16.37 -10.31 -14.85
N TYR A 108 16.42 -11.59 -14.49
CA TYR A 108 16.66 -12.00 -13.10
C TYR A 108 18.02 -11.52 -12.60
N LYS A 109 19.11 -11.77 -13.35
CA LYS A 109 20.44 -11.29 -12.99
C LYS A 109 20.49 -9.76 -12.90
N GLN A 110 19.87 -9.06 -13.85
CA GLN A 110 19.78 -7.62 -13.84
C GLN A 110 19.04 -7.09 -12.60
N ALA A 111 17.94 -7.72 -12.21
CA ALA A 111 17.20 -7.34 -11.00
C ALA A 111 18.05 -7.49 -9.73
N LEU A 112 18.81 -8.60 -9.61
CA LEU A 112 19.72 -8.80 -8.48
C LEU A 112 20.80 -7.71 -8.44
N ASP A 113 21.40 -7.36 -9.58
CA ASP A 113 22.42 -6.31 -9.68
C ASP A 113 21.89 -4.94 -9.20
N TYR A 114 20.63 -4.61 -9.49
CA TYR A 114 20.01 -3.38 -8.98
C TYR A 114 19.84 -3.41 -7.47
N LEU A 115 19.25 -4.49 -6.94
CA LEU A 115 18.97 -4.63 -5.51
C LEU A 115 20.26 -4.65 -4.66
N ASP A 116 21.34 -5.21 -5.17
CA ASP A 116 22.63 -5.23 -4.46
C ASP A 116 23.33 -3.86 -4.45
N LYS A 117 23.06 -3.01 -5.43
CA LYS A 117 23.56 -1.63 -5.46
C LYS A 117 22.84 -0.71 -4.47
N GLU A 118 21.54 -0.93 -4.22
CA GLU A 118 20.77 -0.16 -3.25
C GLU A 118 21.13 -0.48 -1.79
N LYS A 119 21.76 -1.62 -1.51
CA LYS A 119 22.23 -2.00 -0.17
C LYS A 119 23.49 -1.29 0.31
N LYS A 120 24.14 -0.52 -0.53
CA LYS A 120 25.37 0.24 -0.20
C LYS A 120 25.04 1.70 0.07
#